data_6dcf964000755a2531439a5e51d83381
#
_entry.id   6dcf964000755a2531439a5e51d83381
#
_cell.length_a   1.000
_cell.length_b   1.000
_cell.length_c   1.000
_cell.angle_alpha   90.00
_cell.angle_beta   90.00
_cell.angle_gamma   90.00
#
_symmetry.space_group_name_H-M   'P 1'
#
loop_
_entity.id
_entity.type
_entity.pdbx_description
1 polymer ?
#
loop_
_entity_poly.entity_id
_entity_poly.type
_entity_poly.pdbx_seq_one_letter_code
_entity_poly.pdbx_strand_id
1 'polypeptide(L)'
;WGATERLVELGGRAVEGMSVAQILDRNNTAPRYQTFRQTYLDRFQREPGFGGVTAFDAANIVLEALAKHPAERNLKKTILALRRFEGLQHPVVFDEFGEARRDSLIMVVRDGQFVVVQ
;
A
#
# COMPACT_ATOMS: atom_id res chain seq x y z
N TRP A 1 9.20 -4.80 -6.10
CA TRP A 1 9.24 -3.67 -7.04
C TRP A 1 8.78 -4.04 -8.46
N GLY A 2 8.75 -5.34 -8.82
CA GLY A 2 8.38 -5.79 -10.16
C GLY A 2 6.89 -5.63 -10.53
N ALA A 3 5.99 -5.56 -9.56
CA ALA A 3 4.55 -5.51 -9.80
C ALA A 3 4.03 -4.06 -9.92
N THR A 4 4.59 -3.31 -10.85
CA THR A 4 4.16 -1.94 -11.15
C THR A 4 3.47 -1.90 -12.52
N GLU A 5 2.66 -0.87 -12.76
CA GLU A 5 2.05 -0.61 -14.07
C GLU A 5 3.09 -0.60 -15.19
N ARG A 6 4.29 -0.12 -14.87
CA ARG A 6 5.40 -0.05 -15.82
C ARG A 6 5.83 -1.42 -16.34
N LEU A 7 5.71 -2.47 -15.52
CA LEU A 7 5.99 -3.84 -15.96
C LEU A 7 5.06 -4.27 -17.09
N VAL A 8 3.76 -3.99 -16.94
CA VAL A 8 2.76 -4.34 -17.95
C VAL A 8 2.89 -3.47 -19.19
N GLU A 9 3.09 -2.16 -19.01
CA GLU A 9 3.30 -1.22 -20.12
C GLU A 9 4.49 -1.60 -20.99
N LEU A 10 5.62 -1.95 -20.39
CA LEU A 10 6.85 -2.27 -21.12
C LEU A 10 6.92 -3.73 -21.57
N GLY A 11 6.37 -4.63 -20.77
CA GLY A 11 6.41 -6.06 -21.02
C GLY A 11 5.35 -6.52 -22.02
N GLY A 12 4.22 -5.83 -22.12
CA GLY A 12 3.13 -6.17 -23.01
C GLY A 12 2.75 -7.66 -22.92
N ARG A 13 2.68 -8.33 -24.05
CA ARG A 13 2.36 -9.77 -24.10
C ARG A 13 3.40 -10.68 -23.44
N ALA A 14 4.63 -10.24 -23.29
CA ALA A 14 5.70 -11.07 -22.70
C ALA A 14 5.50 -11.33 -21.21
N VAL A 15 4.71 -10.51 -20.52
CA VAL A 15 4.40 -10.67 -19.08
C VAL A 15 3.03 -11.27 -18.82
N GLU A 16 2.29 -11.62 -19.87
CA GLU A 16 0.99 -12.29 -19.75
C GLU A 16 1.14 -13.63 -19.02
N GLY A 17 0.30 -13.89 -18.03
CA GLY A 17 0.37 -15.08 -17.17
C GLY A 17 1.44 -15.02 -16.06
N MET A 18 2.24 -13.96 -15.98
CA MET A 18 3.25 -13.83 -14.94
C MET A 18 2.61 -13.63 -13.58
N SER A 19 3.07 -14.41 -12.59
CA SER A 19 2.65 -14.28 -11.19
C SER A 19 3.59 -13.37 -10.42
N VAL A 20 3.04 -12.49 -9.61
CA VAL A 20 3.79 -11.56 -8.76
C VAL A 20 3.16 -11.45 -7.37
N ALA A 21 4.00 -11.29 -6.35
CA ALA A 21 3.53 -10.94 -5.01
C ALA A 21 3.44 -9.42 -4.87
N GLN A 22 2.34 -8.93 -4.33
CA GLN A 22 2.09 -7.50 -4.11
C GLN A 22 1.22 -7.29 -2.87
N ILE A 23 1.25 -6.07 -2.32
CA ILE A 23 0.41 -5.68 -1.17
C ILE A 23 -0.76 -4.75 -1.56
N LEU A 24 -0.86 -4.38 -2.84
CA LEU A 24 -1.90 -3.49 -3.36
C LEU A 24 -2.87 -4.27 -4.24
N ASP A 25 -4.13 -4.32 -3.83
CA ASP A 25 -5.26 -4.71 -4.67
C ASP A 25 -5.96 -3.44 -5.21
N ARG A 26 -5.89 -3.23 -6.52
CA ARG A 26 -6.54 -2.08 -7.18
C ARG A 26 -8.06 -2.16 -7.17
N ASN A 27 -8.60 -3.36 -7.03
CA ASN A 27 -10.03 -3.63 -7.00
C ASN A 27 -10.59 -3.68 -5.56
N ASN A 28 -9.77 -3.36 -4.57
CA ASN A 28 -10.17 -3.35 -3.17
C ASN A 28 -11.35 -2.40 -2.94
N THR A 29 -12.40 -2.90 -2.30
CA THR A 29 -13.66 -2.16 -2.06
C THR A 29 -13.72 -1.48 -0.70
N ALA A 30 -12.66 -1.56 0.10
CA ALA A 30 -12.63 -0.90 1.43
C ALA A 30 -12.92 0.60 1.30
N PRO A 31 -13.87 1.15 2.09
CA PRO A 31 -14.29 2.54 1.95
C PRO A 31 -13.13 3.54 2.06
N ARG A 32 -12.18 3.28 2.96
CA ARG A 32 -11.01 4.13 3.15
C ARG A 32 -10.13 4.19 1.91
N TYR A 33 -9.91 3.04 1.25
CA TYR A 33 -9.15 2.99 -0.01
C TYR A 33 -9.91 3.68 -1.15
N GLN A 34 -11.22 3.46 -1.27
CA GLN A 34 -12.02 4.09 -2.32
C GLN A 34 -12.06 5.63 -2.18
N THR A 35 -12.18 6.15 -0.96
CA THR A 35 -12.10 7.59 -0.70
C THR A 35 -10.74 8.16 -1.09
N PHE A 36 -9.66 7.50 -0.70
CA PHE A 36 -8.30 7.90 -1.09
C PHE A 36 -8.12 7.85 -2.60
N ARG A 37 -8.54 6.76 -3.25
CA ARG A 37 -8.44 6.57 -4.70
C ARG A 37 -9.15 7.70 -5.46
N GLN A 38 -10.39 8.02 -5.07
CA GLN A 38 -11.16 9.09 -5.70
C GLN A 38 -10.47 10.45 -5.53
N THR A 39 -10.06 10.79 -4.31
CA THR A 39 -9.32 12.04 -4.03
C THR A 39 -8.02 12.14 -4.83
N TYR A 40 -7.32 11.02 -4.99
CA TYR A 40 -6.08 10.95 -5.77
C TYR A 40 -6.37 11.17 -7.27
N LEU A 41 -7.40 10.52 -7.81
CA LEU A 41 -7.85 10.70 -9.19
C LEU A 41 -8.23 12.15 -9.49
N ASP A 42 -9.04 12.76 -8.61
CA ASP A 42 -9.47 14.16 -8.76
C ASP A 42 -8.29 15.13 -8.81
N ARG A 43 -7.27 14.85 -7.99
CA ARG A 43 -6.10 15.73 -7.87
C ARG A 43 -5.05 15.52 -8.93
N PHE A 44 -4.78 14.27 -9.31
CA PHE A 44 -3.64 13.91 -10.17
C PHE A 44 -4.04 13.36 -11.53
N GLN A 45 -5.33 13.17 -11.80
CA GLN A 45 -5.91 12.66 -13.06
C GLN A 45 -5.29 11.31 -13.48
N ARG A 46 -4.92 10.49 -12.51
CA ARG A 46 -4.37 9.14 -12.70
C ARG A 46 -4.63 8.28 -11.47
N GLU A 47 -4.65 6.95 -11.69
CA GLU A 47 -4.79 5.98 -10.60
C GLU A 47 -3.60 6.03 -9.62
N PRO A 48 -3.87 5.86 -8.31
CA PRO A 48 -2.79 5.70 -7.34
C PRO A 48 -2.09 4.35 -7.55
N GLY A 49 -0.80 4.39 -7.84
CA GLY A 49 0.01 3.18 -7.87
C GLY A 49 0.51 2.77 -6.49
N PHE A 50 1.29 1.68 -6.45
CA PHE A 50 1.91 1.15 -5.24
C PHE A 50 2.61 2.24 -4.39
N GLY A 51 3.42 3.09 -5.03
CA GLY A 51 4.15 4.15 -4.34
C GLY A 51 3.22 5.16 -3.66
N GLY A 52 2.11 5.55 -4.29
CA GLY A 52 1.15 6.49 -3.73
C GLY A 52 0.44 5.93 -2.49
N VAL A 53 0.01 4.68 -2.56
CA VAL A 53 -0.67 3.99 -1.45
C VAL A 53 0.27 3.82 -0.25
N THR A 54 1.47 3.31 -0.47
CA THR A 54 2.45 3.09 0.61
C THR A 54 2.94 4.39 1.24
N ALA A 55 3.14 5.45 0.45
CA ALA A 55 3.52 6.76 0.97
C ALA A 55 2.41 7.39 1.82
N PHE A 56 1.15 7.24 1.41
CA PHE A 56 0.01 7.72 2.19
C PHE A 56 -0.09 6.97 3.53
N ASP A 57 0.00 5.64 3.54
CA ASP A 57 0.01 4.85 4.78
C ASP A 57 1.17 5.26 5.70
N ALA A 58 2.38 5.41 5.15
CA ALA A 58 3.54 5.82 5.93
C ALA A 58 3.37 7.21 6.56
N ALA A 59 2.84 8.18 5.81
CA ALA A 59 2.55 9.51 6.32
C ALA A 59 1.51 9.48 7.45
N ASN A 60 0.44 8.70 7.30
CA ASN A 60 -0.58 8.56 8.34
C ASN A 60 -0.05 7.89 9.61
N ILE A 61 0.84 6.90 9.50
CA ILE A 61 1.51 6.29 10.66
C ILE A 61 2.27 7.35 11.45
N VAL A 62 3.06 8.18 10.76
CA VAL A 62 3.81 9.27 11.41
C VAL A 62 2.87 10.28 12.07
N LEU A 63 1.84 10.74 11.35
CA LEU A 63 0.88 11.71 11.87
C LEU A 63 0.10 11.18 13.07
N GLU A 64 -0.32 9.91 13.03
CA GLU A 64 -1.01 9.26 14.15
C GLU A 64 -0.11 9.13 15.37
N ALA A 65 1.15 8.72 15.18
CA ALA A 65 2.12 8.62 16.26
C ALA A 65 2.38 9.98 16.94
N LEU A 66 2.53 11.04 16.15
CA LEU A 66 2.68 12.40 16.66
C LEU A 66 1.43 12.90 17.40
N ALA A 67 0.25 12.61 16.88
CA ALA A 67 -1.01 13.02 17.50
C ALA A 67 -1.27 12.33 18.85
N LYS A 68 -0.94 11.03 18.94
CA LYS A 68 -1.14 10.25 20.18
C LYS A 68 -0.12 10.57 21.27
N HIS A 69 1.09 10.95 20.91
CA HIS A 69 2.19 11.23 21.85
C HIS A 69 2.94 12.52 21.49
N PRO A 70 2.28 13.70 21.58
CA PRO A 70 2.86 14.95 21.08
C PRO A 70 4.11 15.42 21.88
N ALA A 71 4.28 14.95 23.10
CA ALA A 71 5.44 15.28 23.94
C ALA A 71 6.64 14.34 23.74
N GLU A 72 6.44 13.18 23.09
CA GLU A 72 7.54 12.23 22.85
C GLU A 72 8.32 12.64 21.59
N ARG A 73 9.62 12.90 21.78
CA ARG A 73 10.51 13.30 20.70
C ARG A 73 11.08 12.11 19.89
N ASN A 74 10.99 10.91 20.46
CA ASN A 74 11.45 9.69 19.79
C ASN A 74 10.30 9.02 19.03
N LEU A 75 10.09 9.42 17.81
CA LEU A 75 9.03 8.90 16.94
C LEU A 75 9.12 7.38 16.75
N LYS A 76 10.33 6.82 16.62
CA LYS A 76 10.54 5.38 16.51
C LYS A 76 9.97 4.65 17.73
N LYS A 77 10.26 5.15 18.94
CA LYS A 77 9.75 4.57 20.19
C LYS A 77 8.22 4.59 20.22
N THR A 78 7.61 5.70 19.79
CA THR A 78 6.15 5.82 19.72
C THR A 78 5.55 4.83 18.74
N ILE A 79 6.07 4.74 17.52
CA ILE A 79 5.58 3.81 16.49
C ILE A 79 5.68 2.37 16.98
N LEU A 80 6.81 1.97 17.57
CA LEU A 80 7.00 0.62 18.09
C LEU A 80 6.12 0.31 19.31
N ALA A 81 5.79 1.30 20.14
CA ALA A 81 4.87 1.13 21.25
C ALA A 81 3.41 0.96 20.79
N LEU A 82 2.98 1.72 19.79
CA LEU A 82 1.64 1.61 19.18
C LEU A 82 1.48 0.32 18.36
N ARG A 83 2.53 -0.15 17.72
CA ARG A 83 2.66 -1.39 16.95
C ARG A 83 1.73 -1.54 15.76
N ARG A 84 0.44 -1.18 15.85
CA ARG A 84 -0.59 -1.41 14.84
C ARG A 84 -1.20 -0.10 14.37
N PHE A 85 -1.27 0.05 13.06
CA PHE A 85 -1.88 1.20 12.39
C PHE A 85 -2.83 0.73 11.29
N GLU A 86 -3.92 1.45 11.09
CA GLU A 86 -4.86 1.14 10.02
C GLU A 86 -4.37 1.74 8.70
N GLY A 87 -3.99 0.88 7.77
CA GLY A 87 -3.67 1.26 6.40
C GLY A 87 -4.91 1.47 5.53
N LEU A 88 -4.70 1.82 4.27
CA LEU A 88 -5.79 2.01 3.30
C LEU A 88 -6.53 0.70 2.97
N GLN A 89 -5.82 -0.41 2.88
CA GLN A 89 -6.38 -1.70 2.52
C GLN A 89 -6.21 -2.75 3.63
N HIS A 90 -5.04 -2.76 4.26
CA HIS A 90 -4.65 -3.73 5.28
C HIS A 90 -3.95 -3.02 6.43
N PRO A 91 -4.08 -3.53 7.67
CA PRO A 91 -3.32 -3.01 8.79
C PRO A 91 -1.81 -3.12 8.55
N VAL A 92 -1.07 -2.16 9.08
CA VAL A 92 0.39 -2.20 9.16
C VAL A 92 0.78 -2.53 10.60
N VAL A 93 1.45 -3.64 10.80
CA VAL A 93 1.88 -4.10 12.14
C VAL A 93 3.39 -4.13 12.19
N PHE A 94 3.96 -3.40 13.16
CA PHE A 94 5.40 -3.41 13.40
C PHE A 94 5.77 -4.47 14.44
N ASP A 95 6.83 -5.21 14.19
CA ASP A 95 7.43 -6.07 15.19
C ASP A 95 8.39 -5.29 16.12
N GLU A 96 9.04 -5.99 17.04
CA GLU A 96 9.97 -5.39 18.00
C GLU A 96 11.25 -4.83 17.35
N PHE A 97 11.59 -5.28 16.15
CA PHE A 97 12.74 -4.80 15.38
C PHE A 97 12.39 -3.59 14.50
N GLY A 98 11.09 -3.30 14.33
CA GLY A 98 10.58 -2.24 13.47
C GLY A 98 10.32 -2.67 12.05
N GLU A 99 10.22 -3.99 11.79
CA GLU A 99 9.78 -4.50 10.50
C GLU A 99 8.26 -4.43 10.39
N ALA A 100 7.79 -3.87 9.28
CA ALA A 100 6.37 -3.77 9.00
C ALA A 100 5.86 -5.07 8.34
N ARG A 101 4.91 -5.73 8.98
CA ARG A 101 4.18 -6.87 8.40
C ARG A 101 2.92 -6.39 7.73
N ARG A 102 2.72 -6.83 6.50
CA ARG A 102 1.50 -6.62 5.70
C ARG A 102 1.16 -7.93 5.01
N ASP A 103 -0.14 -8.16 4.80
CA ASP A 103 -0.58 -9.29 3.98
C ASP A 103 -0.13 -9.10 2.54
N SER A 104 0.36 -10.18 1.95
CA SER A 104 0.77 -10.23 0.55
C SER A 104 -0.29 -10.95 -0.27
N LEU A 105 -0.56 -10.40 -1.43
CA LEU A 105 -1.48 -10.97 -2.42
C LEU A 105 -0.65 -11.59 -3.55
N ILE A 106 -1.12 -12.72 -4.05
CA ILE A 106 -0.60 -13.28 -5.32
C ILE A 106 -1.49 -12.77 -6.44
N MET A 107 -0.88 -12.13 -7.41
CA MET A 107 -1.55 -11.59 -8.59
C MET A 107 -0.98 -12.23 -9.84
N VAL A 108 -1.82 -12.33 -10.87
CA VAL A 108 -1.42 -12.77 -12.21
C VAL A 108 -1.73 -11.67 -13.21
N VAL A 109 -0.86 -11.46 -14.17
CA VAL A 109 -1.13 -10.57 -15.30
C VAL A 109 -2.09 -11.30 -16.24
N ARG A 110 -3.27 -10.72 -16.47
CA ARG A 110 -4.28 -11.17 -17.41
C ARG A 110 -4.82 -9.98 -18.19
N ASP A 111 -4.79 -10.09 -19.51
CA ASP A 111 -5.24 -9.01 -20.41
C ASP A 111 -4.59 -7.65 -20.09
N GLY A 112 -3.31 -7.68 -19.75
CA GLY A 112 -2.54 -6.48 -19.41
C GLY A 112 -2.91 -5.85 -18.05
N GLN A 113 -3.57 -6.59 -17.16
CA GLN A 113 -3.94 -6.12 -15.82
C GLN A 113 -3.52 -7.10 -14.73
N PHE A 114 -3.25 -6.58 -13.52
CA PHE A 114 -3.02 -7.41 -12.36
C PHE A 114 -4.35 -7.88 -11.75
N VAL A 115 -4.54 -9.18 -11.69
CA VAL A 115 -5.73 -9.82 -11.10
C VAL A 115 -5.30 -10.62 -9.88
N VAL A 116 -5.94 -10.39 -8.73
CA VAL A 116 -5.71 -11.16 -7.51
C VAL A 116 -6.18 -12.59 -7.70
N VAL A 117 -5.34 -13.56 -7.36
CA VAL A 117 -5.67 -14.99 -7.43
C VAL A 117 -5.56 -15.70 -6.07
N GLN A 118 -4.90 -15.04 -5.10
CA GLN A 118 -4.82 -15.53 -3.72
C GLN A 118 -4.54 -14.35 -2.77
#